data_6d92c2c6c8b87fb283606fb97d8018a6
#
_entry.id   6d92c2c6c8b87fb283606fb97d8018a6
#
_cell.length_a   1.000
_cell.length_b   1.000
_cell.length_c   1.000
_cell.angle_alpha   90.00
_cell.angle_beta   90.00
_cell.angle_gamma   90.00
#
_symmetry.space_group_name_H-M   'P 1'
#
loop_
_entity.id
_entity.type
_entity.pdbx_description
1 polymer ?
#
loop_
_entity_poly.entity_id
_entity_poly.type
_entity_poly.pdbx_seq_one_letter_code
_entity_poly.pdbx_strand_id
1 'polypeptide(L)'
;MLRNVAFVVAAGVLSFMQLWPASARQWRATPDAIARDYATITDTRPNGELVMLMWIVPRMVLPNSPGATAAISMVQKYVLVVAVHGHLDKTTGIMSFEDVENLEVRDQSGKALTPVPKADLPPTNTAMLAALEAMFRQSIGAMGKGMKMFVFEGSNIDSCKKGQLSVPLASETYTWDTPFPGCDQKS
;
A
#
# COMPACT_ATOMS: atom_id res chain seq x y z
N MET A 1 45.61 -57.98 -40.06
CA MET A 1 45.68 -56.73 -39.22
C MET A 1 44.37 -55.99 -39.37
N LEU A 2 43.42 -56.24 -38.49
CA LEU A 2 42.12 -55.52 -38.43
C LEU A 2 42.17 -54.56 -37.31
N ARG A 3 41.97 -53.27 -37.60
CA ARG A 3 41.80 -52.17 -36.58
C ARG A 3 40.32 -51.92 -36.37
N ASN A 4 39.84 -52.30 -35.21
CA ASN A 4 38.47 -51.94 -34.72
C ASN A 4 38.39 -50.47 -34.43
N VAL A 5 37.47 -49.76 -35.07
CA VAL A 5 37.09 -48.40 -34.76
C VAL A 5 35.77 -48.50 -33.96
N ALA A 6 35.88 -48.19 -32.69
CA ALA A 6 34.71 -48.08 -31.83
C ALA A 6 34.06 -46.69 -31.99
N PHE A 7 32.80 -46.64 -32.44
CA PHE A 7 31.97 -45.44 -32.46
C PHE A 7 31.32 -45.26 -31.06
N VAL A 8 31.69 -44.20 -30.38
CA VAL A 8 31.00 -43.77 -29.17
C VAL A 8 29.86 -42.83 -29.56
N VAL A 9 28.63 -43.31 -29.45
CA VAL A 9 27.43 -42.47 -29.59
C VAL A 9 27.15 -41.80 -28.27
N ALA A 10 27.48 -40.50 -28.16
CA ALA A 10 27.08 -39.67 -27.03
C ALA A 10 25.63 -39.27 -27.20
N ALA A 11 24.73 -39.91 -26.45
CA ALA A 11 23.33 -39.53 -26.37
C ALA A 11 23.21 -38.28 -25.44
N GLY A 12 23.08 -37.12 -26.08
CA GLY A 12 22.77 -35.86 -25.35
C GLY A 12 21.34 -35.90 -24.85
N VAL A 13 21.17 -36.06 -23.55
CA VAL A 13 19.88 -35.86 -22.86
C VAL A 13 19.63 -34.37 -22.79
N LEU A 14 18.86 -33.82 -23.72
CA LEU A 14 18.28 -32.48 -23.63
C LEU A 14 17.18 -32.52 -22.56
N SER A 15 17.54 -32.16 -21.35
CA SER A 15 16.60 -31.87 -20.28
C SER A 15 15.81 -30.60 -20.64
N PHE A 16 14.63 -30.80 -21.21
CA PHE A 16 13.63 -29.73 -21.30
C PHE A 16 13.21 -29.36 -19.88
N MET A 17 13.86 -28.35 -19.29
CA MET A 17 13.30 -27.62 -18.16
C MET A 17 12.01 -26.95 -18.65
N GLN A 18 10.89 -27.62 -18.44
CA GLN A 18 9.59 -26.98 -18.54
C GLN A 18 9.56 -25.86 -17.51
N LEU A 19 9.82 -24.63 -17.96
CA LEU A 19 9.46 -23.41 -17.25
C LEU A 19 7.93 -23.41 -17.16
N TRP A 20 7.42 -23.99 -16.10
CA TRP A 20 6.02 -23.80 -15.75
C TRP A 20 5.87 -22.30 -15.55
N PRO A 21 4.94 -21.64 -16.27
CA PRO A 21 4.67 -20.24 -16.00
C PRO A 21 4.26 -20.18 -14.52
N ALA A 22 5.04 -19.47 -13.71
CA ALA A 22 4.65 -19.15 -12.37
C ALA A 22 3.28 -18.47 -12.50
N SER A 23 2.23 -19.23 -12.15
CA SER A 23 0.86 -18.77 -12.18
C SER A 23 0.83 -17.52 -11.32
N ALA A 24 0.87 -16.33 -11.90
CA ALA A 24 0.88 -15.08 -11.20
C ALA A 24 -0.38 -15.07 -10.33
N ARG A 25 -0.20 -15.25 -9.02
CA ARG A 25 -1.30 -15.34 -8.07
C ARG A 25 -2.11 -14.07 -8.19
N GLN A 26 -3.34 -14.19 -8.63
CA GLN A 26 -4.22 -13.03 -8.79
C GLN A 26 -4.31 -12.30 -7.46
N TRP A 27 -3.92 -11.03 -7.45
CA TRP A 27 -4.00 -10.20 -6.26
C TRP A 27 -5.47 -10.02 -5.84
N ARG A 28 -5.76 -10.17 -4.55
CA ARG A 28 -7.09 -9.95 -3.98
C ARG A 28 -6.94 -9.02 -2.79
N ALA A 29 -7.89 -8.11 -2.63
CA ALA A 29 -7.97 -7.20 -1.51
C ALA A 29 -8.37 -7.94 -0.22
N THR A 30 -7.41 -8.63 0.39
CA THR A 30 -7.54 -9.20 1.73
C THR A 30 -6.82 -8.30 2.74
N PRO A 31 -7.21 -8.29 4.03
CA PRO A 31 -6.51 -7.51 5.05
C PRO A 31 -4.99 -7.72 5.05
N ASP A 32 -4.54 -8.97 4.94
CA ASP A 32 -3.11 -9.31 4.90
C ASP A 32 -2.41 -8.79 3.65
N ALA A 33 -3.06 -8.85 2.48
CA ALA A 33 -2.51 -8.32 1.24
C ALA A 33 -2.42 -6.80 1.29
N ILE A 34 -3.45 -6.14 1.82
CA ILE A 34 -3.47 -4.68 2.01
C ILE A 34 -2.37 -4.26 2.97
N ALA A 35 -2.26 -4.91 4.12
CA ALA A 35 -1.24 -4.59 5.13
C ALA A 35 0.17 -4.77 4.56
N ARG A 36 0.42 -5.85 3.82
CA ARG A 36 1.74 -6.14 3.26
C ARG A 36 2.12 -5.22 2.10
N ASP A 37 1.18 -4.93 1.20
CA ASP A 37 1.49 -4.33 -0.10
C ASP A 37 1.26 -2.80 -0.13
N TYR A 38 0.44 -2.27 0.78
CA TYR A 38 0.01 -0.87 0.76
C TYR A 38 0.24 -0.12 2.08
N ALA A 39 0.56 -0.84 3.16
CA ALA A 39 0.87 -0.22 4.44
C ALA A 39 2.36 -0.36 4.75
N THR A 40 2.92 0.70 5.32
CA THR A 40 4.22 0.66 5.99
C THR A 40 3.97 0.69 7.48
N ILE A 41 4.45 -0.31 8.20
CA ILE A 41 4.37 -0.38 9.66
C ILE A 41 5.79 -0.53 10.19
N THR A 42 6.21 0.41 11.00
CA THR A 42 7.51 0.41 11.67
C THR A 42 7.28 0.33 13.17
N ASP A 43 7.63 -0.80 13.77
CA ASP A 43 7.47 -1.08 15.21
C ASP A 43 8.78 -1.49 15.89
N THR A 44 9.88 -1.52 15.13
CA THR A 44 11.14 -2.15 15.56
C THR A 44 12.15 -1.18 16.11
N ARG A 45 11.82 0.09 16.25
CA ARG A 45 12.77 1.09 16.74
C ARG A 45 13.13 0.82 18.22
N PRO A 46 14.40 1.00 18.60
CA PRO A 46 14.82 0.79 19.96
C PRO A 46 14.04 1.59 20.99
N ASN A 47 13.60 2.79 20.64
CA ASN A 47 12.79 3.68 21.46
C ASN A 47 11.30 3.29 21.56
N GLY A 48 10.87 2.24 20.86
CA GLY A 48 9.46 1.80 20.85
C GLY A 48 8.55 2.64 19.95
N GLU A 49 9.10 3.54 19.14
CA GLU A 49 8.30 4.35 18.20
C GLU A 49 7.57 3.48 17.20
N LEU A 50 6.28 3.76 17.01
CA LEU A 50 5.38 3.08 16.10
C LEU A 50 4.86 4.06 15.06
N VAL A 51 5.12 3.77 13.80
CA VAL A 51 4.54 4.50 12.66
C VAL A 51 3.80 3.52 11.78
N MET A 52 2.57 3.86 11.40
CA MET A 52 1.84 3.17 10.35
C MET A 52 1.36 4.20 9.34
N LEU A 53 1.68 3.97 8.08
CA LEU A 53 1.22 4.75 6.94
C LEU A 53 0.58 3.81 5.93
N MET A 54 -0.54 4.24 5.35
CA MET A 54 -1.22 3.50 4.30
C MET A 54 -1.80 4.47 3.26
N TRP A 55 -1.44 4.27 2.00
CA TRP A 55 -2.07 4.96 0.89
C TRP A 55 -3.28 4.17 0.41
N ILE A 56 -4.47 4.77 0.51
CA ILE A 56 -5.73 4.15 0.06
C ILE A 56 -5.85 4.31 -1.45
N VAL A 57 -5.95 3.19 -2.15
CA VAL A 57 -6.01 3.14 -3.61
C VAL A 57 -7.29 2.45 -4.11
N PRO A 58 -7.72 2.68 -5.37
CA PRO A 58 -8.97 2.14 -5.91
C PRO A 58 -9.14 0.62 -5.75
N ARG A 59 -8.05 -0.13 -5.85
CA ARG A 59 -8.06 -1.59 -5.72
C ARG A 59 -8.41 -2.12 -4.33
N MET A 60 -8.29 -1.30 -3.30
CA MET A 60 -8.71 -1.67 -1.94
C MET A 60 -10.23 -1.66 -1.80
N VAL A 61 -10.94 -0.98 -2.70
CA VAL A 61 -12.39 -0.91 -2.68
C VAL A 61 -12.96 -2.15 -3.35
N LEU A 62 -13.76 -2.93 -2.60
CA LEU A 62 -14.44 -4.09 -3.15
C LEU A 62 -15.53 -3.62 -4.14
N PRO A 63 -15.49 -4.03 -5.42
CA PRO A 63 -16.33 -3.45 -6.47
C PRO A 63 -17.82 -3.65 -6.24
N ASN A 64 -18.20 -4.68 -5.50
CA ASN A 64 -19.61 -5.03 -5.22
C ASN A 64 -20.10 -4.54 -3.85
N SER A 65 -19.31 -3.75 -3.13
CA SER A 65 -19.74 -3.18 -1.85
C SER A 65 -20.67 -1.98 -2.05
N PRO A 66 -21.63 -1.75 -1.16
CA PRO A 66 -22.45 -0.55 -1.20
C PRO A 66 -21.57 0.71 -1.22
N GLY A 67 -21.82 1.62 -2.15
CA GLY A 67 -21.03 2.86 -2.29
C GLY A 67 -19.69 2.69 -3.01
N ALA A 68 -19.34 1.50 -3.51
CA ALA A 68 -18.05 1.24 -4.18
C ALA A 68 -17.72 2.25 -5.29
N THR A 69 -18.70 2.57 -6.15
CA THR A 69 -18.49 3.53 -7.25
C THR A 69 -18.09 4.91 -6.72
N ALA A 70 -18.73 5.41 -5.66
CA ALA A 70 -18.41 6.69 -5.06
C ALA A 70 -17.02 6.65 -4.38
N ALA A 71 -16.71 5.57 -3.68
CA ALA A 71 -15.41 5.37 -3.05
C ALA A 71 -14.29 5.30 -4.09
N ILE A 72 -14.44 4.54 -5.15
CA ILE A 72 -13.49 4.45 -6.27
C ILE A 72 -13.28 5.83 -6.90
N SER A 73 -14.36 6.57 -7.20
CA SER A 73 -14.26 7.92 -7.75
C SER A 73 -13.50 8.87 -6.83
N MET A 74 -13.72 8.77 -5.53
CA MET A 74 -13.03 9.59 -4.54
C MET A 74 -11.52 9.29 -4.51
N VAL A 75 -11.12 8.01 -4.44
CA VAL A 75 -9.70 7.62 -4.37
C VAL A 75 -8.98 7.73 -5.72
N GLN A 76 -9.70 7.94 -6.82
CA GLN A 76 -9.12 8.30 -8.12
C GLN A 76 -8.85 9.80 -8.23
N LYS A 77 -9.64 10.62 -7.55
CA LYS A 77 -9.51 12.08 -7.58
C LYS A 77 -8.52 12.60 -6.54
N TYR A 78 -8.47 11.94 -5.39
CA TYR A 78 -7.67 12.36 -4.24
C TYR A 78 -6.66 11.28 -3.83
N VAL A 79 -5.52 11.71 -3.33
CA VAL A 79 -4.61 10.84 -2.57
C VAL A 79 -5.11 10.82 -1.11
N LEU A 80 -5.49 9.64 -0.64
CA LEU A 80 -5.93 9.41 0.74
C LEU A 80 -4.84 8.67 1.49
N VAL A 81 -4.34 9.25 2.57
CA VAL A 81 -3.32 8.64 3.42
C VAL A 81 -3.83 8.48 4.83
N VAL A 82 -3.81 7.25 5.32
CA VAL A 82 -3.98 6.93 6.74
C VAL A 82 -2.62 7.03 7.41
N ALA A 83 -2.56 7.72 8.56
CA ALA A 83 -1.37 7.79 9.38
C ALA A 83 -1.71 7.48 10.84
N VAL A 84 -0.80 6.76 11.49
CA VAL A 84 -0.74 6.55 12.93
C VAL A 84 0.69 6.83 13.36
N HIS A 85 0.86 7.64 14.37
CA HIS A 85 2.13 7.82 15.07
C HIS A 85 1.93 7.56 16.56
N GLY A 86 2.84 6.84 17.16
CA GLY A 86 2.72 6.50 18.57
C GLY A 86 3.96 5.84 19.13
N HIS A 87 3.81 5.33 20.33
CA HIS A 87 4.87 4.67 21.07
C HIS A 87 4.34 3.40 21.72
N LEU A 88 5.06 2.30 21.54
CA LEU A 88 4.83 1.04 22.22
C LEU A 88 5.84 0.89 23.34
N ASP A 89 5.37 0.94 24.59
CA ASP A 89 6.20 0.54 25.72
C ASP A 89 6.41 -0.97 25.67
N LYS A 90 7.63 -1.37 25.35
CA LYS A 90 8.00 -2.80 25.17
C LYS A 90 7.99 -3.59 26.47
N THR A 91 8.02 -2.92 27.63
CA THR A 91 8.00 -3.55 28.93
C THR A 91 6.57 -3.87 29.37
N THR A 92 5.67 -2.92 29.17
CA THR A 92 4.27 -3.06 29.62
C THR A 92 3.33 -3.46 28.49
N GLY A 93 3.73 -3.34 27.24
CA GLY A 93 2.88 -3.53 26.06
C GLY A 93 1.84 -2.41 25.87
N ILE A 94 1.96 -1.31 26.62
CA ILE A 94 1.02 -0.18 26.51
C ILE A 94 1.38 0.64 25.29
N MET A 95 0.35 0.97 24.50
CA MET A 95 0.48 1.82 23.33
C MET A 95 -0.10 3.20 23.63
N SER A 96 0.69 4.24 23.40
CA SER A 96 0.28 5.64 23.39
C SER A 96 0.35 6.21 21.98
N PHE A 97 -0.43 7.25 21.70
CA PHE A 97 -0.50 7.84 20.37
C PHE A 97 -0.17 9.33 20.43
N GLU A 98 0.57 9.77 19.42
CA GLU A 98 0.87 11.17 19.18
C GLU A 98 -0.08 11.71 18.11
N ASP A 99 -0.46 12.96 18.23
CA ASP A 99 -1.36 13.58 17.27
C ASP A 99 -0.57 14.00 16.01
N VAL A 100 -0.90 13.38 14.87
CA VAL A 100 -0.37 13.81 13.58
C VAL A 100 -1.23 14.98 13.10
N GLU A 101 -0.83 16.22 13.42
CA GLU A 101 -1.60 17.41 13.04
C GLU A 101 -1.51 17.68 11.54
N ASN A 102 -0.30 17.62 10.99
CA ASN A 102 0.01 17.90 9.59
C ASN A 102 0.80 16.75 9.01
N LEU A 103 0.34 16.23 7.88
CA LEU A 103 1.05 15.25 7.09
C LEU A 103 1.46 15.89 5.77
N GLU A 104 2.73 15.77 5.42
CA GLU A 104 3.23 16.17 4.11
C GLU A 104 3.37 14.93 3.24
N VAL A 105 2.82 14.98 2.02
CA VAL A 105 2.99 13.94 1.00
C VAL A 105 3.65 14.58 -0.21
N ARG A 106 4.71 13.97 -0.73
CA ARG A 106 5.44 14.46 -1.89
C ARG A 106 5.36 13.47 -3.04
N ASP A 107 5.26 14.01 -4.25
CA ASP A 107 5.34 13.22 -5.48
C ASP A 107 6.79 12.84 -5.83
N GLN A 108 6.96 12.09 -6.92
CA GLN A 108 8.27 11.64 -7.41
C GLN A 108 9.26 12.77 -7.75
N SER A 109 8.79 13.99 -7.95
CA SER A 109 9.63 15.17 -8.19
C SER A 109 10.07 15.85 -6.89
N GLY A 110 9.57 15.38 -5.74
CA GLY A 110 9.78 15.98 -4.43
C GLY A 110 8.81 17.13 -4.13
N LYS A 111 7.86 17.43 -5.02
CA LYS A 111 6.87 18.48 -4.83
C LYS A 111 5.79 17.99 -3.84
N ALA A 112 5.50 18.80 -2.82
CA ALA A 112 4.42 18.55 -1.89
C ALA A 112 3.06 18.60 -2.58
N LEU A 113 2.20 17.61 -2.27
CA LEU A 113 0.81 17.62 -2.69
C LEU A 113 0.02 18.64 -1.86
N THR A 114 -0.98 19.25 -2.48
CA THR A 114 -1.86 20.21 -1.81
C THR A 114 -2.82 19.48 -0.88
N PRO A 115 -2.79 19.73 0.44
CA PRO A 115 -3.78 19.16 1.35
C PRO A 115 -5.17 19.72 1.08
N VAL A 116 -6.18 18.88 1.18
CA VAL A 116 -7.59 19.25 1.04
C VAL A 116 -8.26 19.14 2.40
N PRO A 117 -8.63 20.26 3.04
CA PRO A 117 -9.37 20.25 4.29
C PRO A 117 -10.69 19.46 4.13
N LYS A 118 -11.06 18.68 5.14
CA LYS A 118 -12.32 17.91 5.12
C LYS A 118 -13.55 18.79 4.90
N ALA A 119 -13.52 20.03 5.39
CA ALA A 119 -14.58 21.00 5.20
C ALA A 119 -14.78 21.45 3.74
N ASP A 120 -13.74 21.35 2.92
CA ASP A 120 -13.75 21.76 1.51
C ASP A 120 -14.15 20.62 0.57
N LEU A 121 -14.35 19.41 1.11
CA LEU A 121 -14.81 18.28 0.33
C LEU A 121 -16.32 18.38 0.03
N PRO A 122 -16.77 17.92 -1.14
CA PRO A 122 -18.20 17.75 -1.41
C PRO A 122 -18.88 16.89 -0.32
N PRO A 123 -20.15 17.17 0.04
CA PRO A 123 -20.84 16.44 1.12
C PRO A 123 -20.82 14.92 0.99
N THR A 124 -20.94 14.41 -0.25
CA THR A 124 -20.85 12.97 -0.55
C THR A 124 -19.46 12.39 -0.23
N ASN A 125 -18.40 13.14 -0.52
CA ASN A 125 -17.03 12.73 -0.23
C ASN A 125 -16.73 12.81 1.26
N THR A 126 -17.28 13.80 1.96
CA THR A 126 -17.16 13.92 3.42
C THR A 126 -17.82 12.74 4.13
N ALA A 127 -19.04 12.36 3.70
CA ALA A 127 -19.74 11.21 4.24
C ALA A 127 -18.98 9.89 3.96
N MET A 128 -18.45 9.75 2.74
CA MET A 128 -17.65 8.57 2.36
C MET A 128 -16.35 8.51 3.18
N LEU A 129 -15.66 9.63 3.36
CA LEU A 129 -14.43 9.70 4.17
C LEU A 129 -14.70 9.27 5.61
N ALA A 130 -15.80 9.76 6.20
CA ALA A 130 -16.20 9.38 7.56
C ALA A 130 -16.48 7.87 7.68
N ALA A 131 -17.13 7.28 6.67
CA ALA A 131 -17.39 5.83 6.62
C ALA A 131 -16.08 5.04 6.51
N LEU A 132 -15.16 5.46 5.66
CA LEU A 132 -13.83 4.85 5.53
C LEU A 132 -13.03 4.97 6.83
N GLU A 133 -13.02 6.13 7.47
CA GLU A 133 -12.36 6.31 8.76
C GLU A 133 -12.91 5.37 9.84
N ALA A 134 -14.23 5.25 9.94
CA ALA A 134 -14.86 4.35 10.90
C ALA A 134 -14.47 2.88 10.64
N MET A 135 -14.50 2.46 9.37
CA MET A 135 -14.12 1.11 8.97
C MET A 135 -12.65 0.83 9.29
N PHE A 136 -11.74 1.71 8.94
CA PHE A 136 -10.30 1.52 9.20
C PHE A 136 -10.00 1.54 10.70
N ARG A 137 -10.57 2.47 11.48
CA ARG A 137 -10.41 2.50 12.93
C ARG A 137 -10.76 1.16 13.58
N GLN A 138 -11.84 0.54 13.11
CA GLN A 138 -12.27 -0.75 13.61
C GLN A 138 -11.32 -1.87 13.15
N SER A 139 -10.86 -1.84 11.90
CA SER A 139 -10.05 -2.91 11.30
C SER A 139 -8.63 -3.00 11.85
N ILE A 140 -8.02 -1.86 12.24
CA ILE A 140 -6.65 -1.80 12.72
C ILE A 140 -6.53 -1.89 14.27
N GLY A 141 -7.64 -2.24 14.93
CA GLY A 141 -7.65 -2.55 16.37
C GLY A 141 -7.17 -1.39 17.23
N ALA A 142 -6.22 -1.64 18.13
CA ALA A 142 -5.70 -0.64 19.06
C ALA A 142 -5.14 0.61 18.36
N MET A 143 -4.49 0.45 17.20
CA MET A 143 -3.95 1.55 16.40
C MET A 143 -5.02 2.51 15.90
N GLY A 144 -6.27 2.06 15.79
CA GLY A 144 -7.39 2.90 15.38
C GLY A 144 -7.64 4.12 16.27
N LYS A 145 -7.19 4.08 17.54
CA LYS A 145 -7.31 5.22 18.46
C LYS A 145 -6.45 6.42 18.02
N GLY A 146 -5.25 6.17 17.49
CA GLY A 146 -4.35 7.21 17.00
C GLY A 146 -4.47 7.49 15.51
N MET A 147 -5.40 6.82 14.81
CA MET A 147 -5.52 6.93 13.37
C MET A 147 -6.08 8.27 12.93
N LYS A 148 -5.42 8.91 11.98
CA LYS A 148 -5.95 10.03 11.18
C LYS A 148 -5.92 9.71 9.69
N MET A 149 -6.86 10.29 8.96
CA MET A 149 -6.92 10.20 7.50
C MET A 149 -6.77 11.60 6.90
N PHE A 150 -5.84 11.70 5.97
CA PHE A 150 -5.49 12.92 5.26
C PHE A 150 -5.89 12.82 3.81
N VAL A 151 -6.31 13.93 3.24
CA VAL A 151 -6.76 14.04 1.85
C VAL A 151 -5.88 15.06 1.14
N PHE A 152 -5.40 14.70 -0.06
CA PHE A 152 -4.60 15.58 -0.89
C PHE A 152 -5.17 15.62 -2.31
N GLU A 153 -4.93 16.71 -3.03
CA GLU A 153 -5.17 16.75 -4.46
C GLU A 153 -4.30 15.68 -5.16
N GLY A 154 -4.91 14.84 -5.98
CA GLY A 154 -4.24 13.67 -6.52
C GLY A 154 -4.63 13.31 -7.95
N SER A 155 -5.29 14.21 -8.70
CA SER A 155 -5.78 13.91 -10.05
C SER A 155 -4.69 13.45 -11.04
N ASN A 156 -3.42 13.75 -10.76
CA ASN A 156 -2.28 13.33 -11.56
C ASN A 156 -1.51 12.15 -10.97
N ILE A 157 -1.96 11.63 -9.83
CA ILE A 157 -1.32 10.53 -9.11
C ILE A 157 -2.08 9.24 -9.41
N ASP A 158 -1.40 8.29 -10.02
CA ASP A 158 -1.99 7.01 -10.40
C ASP A 158 -1.17 5.87 -9.78
N SER A 159 -1.80 5.12 -8.89
CA SER A 159 -1.18 3.99 -8.19
C SER A 159 -0.74 2.85 -9.13
N CYS A 160 -1.21 2.86 -10.37
CA CYS A 160 -0.87 1.87 -11.39
C CYS A 160 0.09 2.37 -12.47
N LYS A 161 0.53 3.62 -12.40
CA LYS A 161 1.60 4.14 -13.26
C LYS A 161 2.91 4.23 -12.49
N LYS A 162 4.02 4.13 -13.21
CA LYS A 162 5.34 4.30 -12.62
C LYS A 162 5.47 5.66 -11.95
N GLY A 163 5.84 5.68 -10.70
CA GLY A 163 6.01 6.87 -9.89
C GLY A 163 6.39 6.54 -8.46
N GLN A 164 6.37 7.54 -7.61
CA GLN A 164 6.66 7.40 -6.18
C GLN A 164 5.88 8.44 -5.40
N LEU A 165 5.38 8.08 -4.24
CA LEU A 165 5.00 9.02 -3.19
C LEU A 165 5.93 8.86 -1.99
N SER A 166 6.24 9.96 -1.33
CA SER A 166 7.02 9.96 -0.10
C SER A 166 6.35 10.78 0.99
N VAL A 167 6.52 10.34 2.23
CA VAL A 167 5.92 10.93 3.43
C VAL A 167 7.00 11.06 4.49
N PRO A 168 7.50 12.27 4.75
CA PRO A 168 8.31 12.51 5.94
C PRO A 168 7.40 12.47 7.17
N LEU A 169 7.71 11.60 8.11
CA LEU A 169 6.99 11.49 9.39
C LEU A 169 7.96 11.06 10.48
N ALA A 170 7.90 11.71 11.63
CA ALA A 170 8.86 11.57 12.71
C ALA A 170 10.29 11.85 12.22
N SER A 171 11.23 10.93 12.37
CA SER A 171 12.62 11.10 11.96
C SER A 171 12.96 10.46 10.61
N GLU A 172 11.97 9.92 9.90
CA GLU A 172 12.18 9.16 8.66
C GLU A 172 11.32 9.63 7.50
N THR A 173 11.68 9.16 6.30
CA THR A 173 10.87 9.33 5.10
C THR A 173 10.44 7.97 4.61
N TYR A 174 9.14 7.76 4.54
CA TYR A 174 8.50 6.55 4.03
C TYR A 174 8.15 6.74 2.57
N THR A 175 8.28 5.68 1.77
CA THR A 175 8.04 5.75 0.33
C THR A 175 7.13 4.64 -0.13
N TRP A 176 6.30 4.95 -1.13
CA TRP A 176 5.57 3.98 -1.92
C TRP A 176 6.00 4.09 -3.37
N ASP A 177 6.57 3.03 -3.88
CA ASP A 177 6.89 2.90 -5.30
C ASP A 177 5.69 2.32 -6.06
N THR A 178 5.39 2.88 -7.21
CA THR A 178 4.32 2.39 -8.09
C THR A 178 4.91 1.89 -9.42
N PRO A 179 4.23 0.97 -10.14
CA PRO A 179 2.88 0.46 -9.89
C PRO A 179 2.79 -0.49 -8.71
N PHE A 180 1.70 -0.39 -7.95
CA PHE A 180 1.43 -1.34 -6.88
C PHE A 180 1.11 -2.74 -7.41
N PRO A 181 1.31 -3.80 -6.59
CA PRO A 181 0.93 -5.17 -6.95
C PRO A 181 -0.52 -5.28 -7.43
N GLY A 182 -0.72 -6.04 -8.48
CA GLY A 182 -2.05 -6.27 -9.06
C GLY A 182 -2.51 -5.25 -10.10
N CYS A 183 -1.76 -4.18 -10.37
CA CYS A 183 -2.12 -3.20 -11.41
C CYS A 183 -2.18 -3.77 -12.82
N ASP A 184 -1.41 -4.83 -13.11
CA ASP A 184 -1.38 -5.49 -14.43
C ASP A 184 -2.58 -6.44 -14.67
N GLN A 185 -3.42 -6.63 -13.66
CA GLN A 185 -4.58 -7.49 -13.75
C GLN A 185 -5.77 -6.68 -14.30
N LYS A 186 -6.21 -7.02 -15.52
CA LYS A 186 -7.46 -6.51 -16.06
C LYS A 186 -8.60 -6.96 -15.15
N SER A 187 -9.28 -6.00 -14.54
CA SER A 187 -10.52 -6.20 -13.77
C SER A 187 -11.68 -6.60 -14.68
#